data_632a780d23e3c395b305ad7692b35661
#
_entry.id   632a780d23e3c395b305ad7692b35661
#
_cell.length_a   1.000
_cell.length_b   1.000
_cell.length_c   1.000
_cell.angle_alpha   90.00
_cell.angle_beta   90.00
_cell.angle_gamma   90.00
#
_symmetry.space_group_name_H-M   'P 1'
#
loop_
_entity.id
_entity.type
_entity.pdbx_description
1 polymer ?
#
loop_
_entity_poly.entity_id
_entity_poly.type
_entity_poly.pdbx_seq_one_letter_code
_entity_poly.pdbx_strand_id
1 'polypeptide(L)'
;LLEAREKLMLAITHDFKAPLGSIIGYTDLLTGLTTDERQRFYLDNMKSSSQHLLKLVSDLLDFHRLDLNKAEVNRVTFNPAQLFEEMRISFKPLTDAKHLTLSCSIDAELDGRFISDPLRIRQIVNNLLSNAVKFTAKGSIALNITYHSSSVRIEVVDTGKGMAPGDREKIFQEFTRLPGAQGEEGFGLGLSIVHKL
;
A
#
# COMPACT_ATOMS: atom_id res chain seq x y z
N LEU A 1 27.12 2.31 -15.14
CA LEU A 1 26.82 2.69 -13.74
C LEU A 1 25.35 2.40 -13.38
N LEU A 2 24.37 2.75 -14.21
CA LEU A 2 22.93 2.51 -13.96
C LEU A 2 22.59 1.02 -13.91
N GLU A 3 23.09 0.20 -14.83
CA GLU A 3 22.85 -1.25 -14.83
C GLU A 3 23.47 -1.96 -13.61
N ALA A 4 24.63 -1.51 -13.15
CA ALA A 4 25.24 -2.07 -11.94
C ALA A 4 24.43 -1.75 -10.69
N ARG A 5 23.86 -0.54 -10.60
CA ARG A 5 22.97 -0.13 -9.50
C ARG A 5 21.66 -0.92 -9.49
N GLU A 6 21.12 -1.18 -10.67
CA GLU A 6 19.89 -1.98 -10.81
C GLU A 6 20.11 -3.44 -10.40
N LYS A 7 21.18 -4.08 -10.91
CA LYS A 7 21.54 -5.45 -10.52
C LYS A 7 21.78 -5.56 -9.02
N LEU A 8 22.42 -4.56 -8.42
CA LEU A 8 22.64 -4.51 -6.98
C LEU A 8 21.32 -4.42 -6.22
N MET A 9 20.39 -3.54 -6.63
CA MET A 9 19.08 -3.41 -5.98
C MET A 9 18.23 -4.68 -6.10
N LEU A 10 18.24 -5.34 -7.27
CA LEU A 10 17.56 -6.62 -7.45
C LEU A 10 18.15 -7.72 -6.56
N ALA A 11 19.47 -7.82 -6.49
CA ALA A 11 20.16 -8.77 -5.64
C ALA A 11 19.84 -8.53 -4.15
N ILE A 12 20.00 -7.29 -3.69
CA ILE A 12 19.67 -6.90 -2.31
C ILE A 12 18.22 -7.25 -1.98
N THR A 13 17.27 -6.93 -2.86
CA THR A 13 15.85 -7.23 -2.63
C THR A 13 15.61 -8.73 -2.50
N HIS A 14 16.20 -9.54 -3.38
CA HIS A 14 16.11 -10.99 -3.34
C HIS A 14 16.68 -11.53 -2.03
N ASP A 15 17.86 -11.04 -1.65
CA ASP A 15 18.59 -11.51 -0.48
C ASP A 15 17.91 -11.12 0.85
N PHE A 16 17.10 -10.06 0.86
CA PHE A 16 16.25 -9.71 2.01
C PHE A 16 14.91 -10.46 2.02
N LYS A 17 14.30 -10.70 0.86
CA LYS A 17 12.98 -11.38 0.80
C LYS A 17 13.02 -12.79 1.37
N ALA A 18 14.06 -13.56 1.06
CA ALA A 18 14.17 -14.94 1.50
C ALA A 18 14.24 -15.10 3.04
N PRO A 19 15.19 -14.43 3.76
CA PRO A 19 15.26 -14.55 5.21
C PRO A 19 14.03 -13.96 5.91
N LEU A 20 13.46 -12.85 5.44
CA LEU A 20 12.24 -12.28 6.01
C LEU A 20 11.03 -13.21 5.82
N GLY A 21 10.90 -13.84 4.64
CA GLY A 21 9.89 -14.86 4.41
C GLY A 21 10.03 -16.06 5.35
N SER A 22 11.26 -16.50 5.62
CA SER A 22 11.53 -17.56 6.59
C SER A 22 11.14 -17.17 8.01
N ILE A 23 11.46 -15.95 8.45
CA ILE A 23 11.07 -15.43 9.78
C ILE A 23 9.55 -15.40 9.90
N ILE A 24 8.83 -14.90 8.91
CA ILE A 24 7.36 -14.88 8.89
C ILE A 24 6.81 -16.31 8.98
N GLY A 25 7.34 -17.23 8.19
CA GLY A 25 6.93 -18.64 8.22
C GLY A 25 7.14 -19.30 9.58
N TYR A 26 8.29 -19.09 10.20
CA TYR A 26 8.57 -19.63 11.56
C TYR A 26 7.69 -18.97 12.63
N THR A 27 7.43 -17.68 12.55
CA THR A 27 6.50 -17.01 13.47
C THR A 27 5.09 -17.56 13.36
N ASP A 28 4.61 -17.85 12.13
CA ASP A 28 3.29 -18.46 11.92
C ASP A 28 3.19 -19.87 12.51
N LEU A 29 4.21 -20.69 12.28
CA LEU A 29 4.27 -22.05 12.84
C LEU A 29 4.27 -22.01 14.39
N LEU A 30 5.10 -21.15 14.97
CA LEU A 30 5.20 -21.02 16.43
C LEU A 30 3.93 -20.44 17.06
N THR A 31 3.26 -19.50 16.39
CA THR A 31 1.97 -18.95 16.83
C THR A 31 0.89 -20.04 16.88
N GLY A 32 0.92 -21.00 15.94
CA GLY A 32 0.02 -22.15 15.93
C GLY A 32 0.31 -23.18 17.04
N LEU A 33 1.52 -23.20 17.57
CA LEU A 33 1.96 -24.18 18.59
C LEU A 33 1.88 -23.63 20.02
N THR A 34 1.93 -22.31 20.21
CA THR A 34 1.93 -21.72 21.55
C THR A 34 0.54 -21.45 22.09
N THR A 35 0.32 -21.74 23.36
CA THR A 35 -0.86 -21.35 24.14
C THR A 35 -0.58 -20.18 25.08
N ASP A 36 0.68 -19.77 25.22
CA ASP A 36 1.11 -18.67 26.08
C ASP A 36 0.85 -17.31 25.37
N GLU A 37 0.03 -16.46 26.00
CA GLU A 37 -0.34 -15.15 25.46
C GLU A 37 0.86 -14.20 25.30
N ARG A 38 1.86 -14.29 26.20
CA ARG A 38 3.08 -13.48 26.08
C ARG A 38 3.93 -13.90 24.88
N GLN A 39 4.08 -15.20 24.68
CA GLN A 39 4.80 -15.73 23.52
C GLN A 39 4.08 -15.33 22.22
N ARG A 40 2.75 -15.45 22.19
CA ARG A 40 1.92 -15.04 21.06
C ARG A 40 2.12 -13.55 20.74
N PHE A 41 2.07 -12.68 21.74
CA PHE A 41 2.35 -11.25 21.58
C PHE A 41 3.73 -10.98 20.97
N TYR A 42 4.78 -11.67 21.40
CA TYR A 42 6.12 -11.51 20.81
C TYR A 42 6.18 -12.01 19.37
N LEU A 43 5.56 -13.14 19.08
CA LEU A 43 5.51 -13.71 17.73
C LEU A 43 4.76 -12.78 16.76
N ASP A 44 3.63 -12.22 17.18
CA ASP A 44 2.87 -11.26 16.38
C ASP A 44 3.68 -9.99 16.09
N ASN A 45 4.43 -9.49 17.07
CA ASN A 45 5.33 -8.35 16.87
C ASN A 45 6.48 -8.67 15.91
N MET A 46 7.08 -9.86 16.01
CA MET A 46 8.14 -10.31 15.09
C MET A 46 7.60 -10.43 13.67
N LYS A 47 6.42 -11.03 13.50
CA LYS A 47 5.74 -11.15 12.21
C LYS A 47 5.46 -9.79 11.60
N SER A 48 4.84 -8.89 12.37
CA SER A 48 4.52 -7.53 11.94
C SER A 48 5.78 -6.77 11.49
N SER A 49 6.84 -6.81 12.29
CA SER A 49 8.12 -6.16 11.96
C SER A 49 8.75 -6.73 10.68
N SER A 50 8.70 -8.06 10.51
CA SER A 50 9.25 -8.73 9.32
C SER A 50 8.43 -8.39 8.06
N GLN A 51 7.10 -8.36 8.16
CA GLN A 51 6.21 -7.94 7.08
C GLN A 51 6.44 -6.47 6.70
N HIS A 52 6.64 -5.62 7.71
CA HIS A 52 6.98 -4.22 7.50
C HIS A 52 8.29 -4.06 6.71
N LEU A 53 9.36 -4.75 7.12
CA LEU A 53 10.64 -4.73 6.41
C LEU A 53 10.49 -5.25 4.97
N LEU A 54 9.74 -6.33 4.77
CA LEU A 54 9.48 -6.88 3.43
C LEU A 54 8.78 -5.87 2.52
N LYS A 55 7.79 -5.15 3.06
CA LYS A 55 7.11 -4.07 2.35
C LYS A 55 8.08 -2.95 1.97
N LEU A 56 8.92 -2.52 2.89
CA LEU A 56 9.91 -1.45 2.65
C LEU A 56 10.89 -1.80 1.55
N VAL A 57 11.42 -3.02 1.55
CA VAL A 57 12.32 -3.53 0.51
C VAL A 57 11.59 -3.57 -0.84
N SER A 58 10.32 -3.94 -0.86
CA SER A 58 9.51 -3.96 -2.08
C SER A 58 9.22 -2.54 -2.60
N ASP A 59 8.85 -1.62 -1.72
CA ASP A 59 8.58 -0.22 -2.08
C ASP A 59 9.84 0.46 -2.65
N LEU A 60 11.01 0.19 -2.08
CA LEU A 60 12.29 0.71 -2.57
C LEU A 60 12.63 0.19 -3.97
N LEU A 61 12.38 -1.10 -4.23
CA LEU A 61 12.60 -1.68 -5.54
C LEU A 61 11.66 -1.11 -6.59
N ASP A 62 10.36 -1.03 -6.26
CA ASP A 62 9.34 -0.47 -7.16
C ASP A 62 9.67 0.99 -7.49
N PHE A 63 10.02 1.78 -6.48
CA PHE A 63 10.47 3.14 -6.66
C PHE A 63 11.66 3.22 -7.63
N HIS A 64 12.69 2.39 -7.42
CA HIS A 64 13.88 2.39 -8.29
C HIS A 64 13.55 2.00 -9.74
N ARG A 65 12.64 1.04 -9.95
CA ARG A 65 12.19 0.65 -11.31
C ARG A 65 11.43 1.76 -12.00
N LEU A 66 10.56 2.46 -11.26
CA LEU A 66 9.80 3.60 -11.77
C LEU A 66 10.72 4.78 -12.12
N ASP A 67 11.72 5.06 -11.29
CA ASP A 67 12.69 6.14 -11.49
C ASP A 67 13.52 5.95 -12.77
N LEU A 68 13.79 4.71 -13.14
CA LEU A 68 14.51 4.35 -14.38
C LEU A 68 13.60 4.28 -15.62
N ASN A 69 12.30 4.63 -15.52
CA ASN A 69 11.29 4.43 -16.58
C ASN A 69 11.25 2.98 -17.12
N LYS A 70 11.63 2.00 -16.30
CA LYS A 70 11.65 0.57 -16.65
C LYS A 70 10.43 -0.20 -16.14
N ALA A 71 9.48 0.49 -15.53
CA ALA A 71 8.25 -0.13 -15.09
C ALA A 71 7.35 -0.40 -16.29
N GLU A 72 7.36 -1.63 -16.76
CA GLU A 72 6.46 -2.09 -17.81
C GLU A 72 5.02 -2.09 -17.29
N VAL A 73 4.10 -1.57 -18.12
CA VAL A 73 2.66 -1.63 -17.85
C VAL A 73 2.11 -2.91 -18.45
N ASN A 74 1.71 -3.85 -17.60
CA ASN A 74 1.13 -5.11 -18.04
C ASN A 74 -0.38 -4.96 -18.28
N ARG A 75 -0.75 -4.68 -19.52
CA ARG A 75 -2.14 -4.49 -19.93
C ARG A 75 -2.86 -5.81 -20.06
N VAL A 76 -3.81 -6.07 -19.17
CA VAL A 76 -4.68 -7.26 -19.19
C VAL A 76 -6.14 -6.85 -19.13
N THR A 77 -7.01 -7.73 -19.58
CA THR A 77 -8.46 -7.53 -19.43
C THR A 77 -8.88 -7.91 -18.02
N PHE A 78 -9.59 -7.02 -17.33
CA PHE A 78 -10.12 -7.25 -16.00
C PHE A 78 -11.45 -6.51 -15.80
N ASN A 79 -12.13 -6.78 -14.67
CA ASN A 79 -13.32 -6.06 -14.24
C ASN A 79 -12.94 -5.07 -13.11
N PRO A 80 -12.99 -3.73 -13.34
CA PRO A 80 -12.65 -2.75 -12.31
C PRO A 80 -13.55 -2.81 -11.09
N ALA A 81 -14.86 -3.01 -11.27
CA ALA A 81 -15.80 -3.07 -10.14
C ALA A 81 -15.43 -4.21 -9.17
N GLN A 82 -15.07 -5.39 -9.72
CA GLN A 82 -14.60 -6.51 -8.92
C GLN A 82 -13.28 -6.17 -8.20
N LEU A 83 -12.32 -5.56 -8.89
CA LEU A 83 -11.05 -5.16 -8.32
C LEU A 83 -11.22 -4.25 -7.10
N PHE A 84 -12.03 -3.21 -7.23
CA PHE A 84 -12.25 -2.23 -6.14
C PHE A 84 -13.06 -2.83 -4.98
N GLU A 85 -13.99 -3.73 -5.26
CA GLU A 85 -14.74 -4.44 -4.22
C GLU A 85 -13.82 -5.39 -3.41
N GLU A 86 -12.91 -6.12 -4.07
CA GLU A 86 -11.88 -6.91 -3.39
C GLU A 86 -11.01 -6.05 -2.47
N MET A 87 -10.65 -4.84 -2.93
CA MET A 87 -9.87 -3.90 -2.12
C MET A 87 -10.66 -3.40 -0.92
N ARG A 88 -11.93 -3.04 -1.10
CA ARG A 88 -12.82 -2.66 0.01
C ARG A 88 -12.87 -3.76 1.07
N ILE A 89 -13.08 -5.01 0.65
CA ILE A 89 -13.12 -6.18 1.54
C ILE A 89 -11.79 -6.34 2.29
N SER A 90 -10.66 -6.17 1.62
CA SER A 90 -9.34 -6.34 2.24
C SER A 90 -9.02 -5.27 3.28
N PHE A 91 -9.54 -4.04 3.12
CA PHE A 91 -9.32 -2.95 4.07
C PHE A 91 -10.35 -2.91 5.21
N LYS A 92 -11.50 -3.59 5.07
CA LYS A 92 -12.56 -3.63 6.08
C LYS A 92 -12.06 -4.03 7.48
N PRO A 93 -11.27 -5.11 7.67
CA PRO A 93 -10.74 -5.48 8.98
C PRO A 93 -9.85 -4.39 9.60
N LEU A 94 -9.06 -3.68 8.78
CA LEU A 94 -8.15 -2.62 9.25
C LEU A 94 -8.93 -1.39 9.72
N THR A 95 -10.00 -1.03 9.02
CA THR A 95 -10.88 0.07 9.41
C THR A 95 -11.71 -0.28 10.63
N ASP A 96 -12.25 -1.51 10.71
CA ASP A 96 -13.03 -1.99 11.86
C ASP A 96 -12.19 -2.02 13.14
N ALA A 97 -10.93 -2.46 13.06
CA ALA A 97 -10.01 -2.46 14.19
C ALA A 97 -9.75 -1.05 14.77
N LYS A 98 -9.89 -0.01 13.94
CA LYS A 98 -9.78 1.40 14.35
C LYS A 98 -11.14 2.08 14.57
N HIS A 99 -12.27 1.34 14.48
CA HIS A 99 -13.62 1.88 14.55
C HIS A 99 -13.89 3.00 13.51
N LEU A 100 -13.32 2.86 12.32
CA LEU A 100 -13.54 3.78 11.20
C LEU A 100 -14.64 3.23 10.29
N THR A 101 -15.46 4.12 9.74
CA THR A 101 -16.44 3.74 8.70
C THR A 101 -15.76 3.75 7.34
N LEU A 102 -15.78 2.61 6.63
CA LEU A 102 -15.30 2.51 5.25
C LEU A 102 -16.50 2.44 4.31
N SER A 103 -16.66 3.42 3.44
CA SER A 103 -17.60 3.43 2.32
C SER A 103 -16.89 3.24 0.99
N CYS A 104 -17.57 2.59 0.04
CA CYS A 104 -17.08 2.44 -1.32
C CYS A 104 -18.24 2.72 -2.29
N SER A 105 -18.00 3.62 -3.22
CA SER A 105 -18.93 3.95 -4.31
C SER A 105 -18.23 3.66 -5.62
N ILE A 106 -18.81 2.75 -6.42
CA ILE A 106 -18.26 2.33 -7.71
C ILE A 106 -19.32 2.63 -8.76
N ASP A 107 -18.94 3.37 -9.79
CA ASP A 107 -19.82 3.68 -10.91
C ASP A 107 -20.23 2.39 -11.63
N ALA A 108 -21.53 2.26 -11.92
CA ALA A 108 -22.09 1.08 -12.58
C ALA A 108 -21.49 0.81 -13.98
N GLU A 109 -21.01 1.83 -14.67
CA GLU A 109 -20.33 1.69 -15.96
C GLU A 109 -18.99 0.93 -15.86
N LEU A 110 -18.44 0.80 -14.67
CA LEU A 110 -17.20 0.05 -14.41
C LEU A 110 -17.42 -1.46 -14.24
N ASP A 111 -18.66 -1.92 -14.20
CA ASP A 111 -18.97 -3.36 -14.19
C ASP A 111 -18.90 -3.91 -15.61
N GLY A 112 -17.68 -4.22 -16.04
CA GLY A 112 -17.42 -4.68 -17.40
C GLY A 112 -15.98 -5.06 -17.63
N ARG A 113 -15.62 -5.22 -18.90
CA ARG A 113 -14.27 -5.60 -19.32
C ARG A 113 -13.48 -4.37 -19.74
N PHE A 114 -12.43 -4.08 -18.97
CA PHE A 114 -11.51 -2.99 -19.23
C PHE A 114 -10.10 -3.53 -19.48
N ILE A 115 -9.27 -2.76 -20.18
CA ILE A 115 -7.87 -3.11 -20.44
C ILE A 115 -6.98 -2.10 -19.75
N SER A 116 -6.26 -2.53 -18.73
CA SER A 116 -5.24 -1.75 -18.03
C SER A 116 -4.34 -2.69 -17.21
N ASP A 117 -3.56 -2.14 -16.29
CA ASP A 117 -2.74 -2.89 -15.34
C ASP A 117 -3.40 -2.91 -13.94
N PRO A 118 -4.13 -3.98 -13.59
CA PRO A 118 -4.82 -4.06 -12.30
C PRO A 118 -3.85 -4.11 -11.12
N LEU A 119 -2.60 -4.57 -11.30
CA LEU A 119 -1.61 -4.60 -10.24
C LEU A 119 -1.15 -3.18 -9.89
N ARG A 120 -0.94 -2.33 -10.89
CA ARG A 120 -0.60 -0.92 -10.69
C ARG A 120 -1.74 -0.13 -10.06
N ILE A 121 -2.97 -0.34 -10.54
CA ILE A 121 -4.16 0.25 -9.92
C ILE A 121 -4.26 -0.16 -8.46
N ARG A 122 -4.11 -1.45 -8.16
CA ARG A 122 -4.11 -1.97 -6.78
C ARG A 122 -3.02 -1.32 -5.94
N GLN A 123 -1.83 -1.14 -6.48
CA GLN A 123 -0.71 -0.50 -5.80
C GLN A 123 -1.01 0.96 -5.43
N ILE A 124 -1.56 1.74 -6.36
CA ILE A 124 -1.98 3.12 -6.13
C ILE A 124 -3.02 3.19 -5.01
N VAL A 125 -4.10 2.42 -5.13
CA VAL A 125 -5.21 2.46 -4.17
C VAL A 125 -4.78 1.95 -2.80
N ASN A 126 -3.96 0.90 -2.73
CA ASN A 126 -3.39 0.42 -1.47
C ASN A 126 -2.57 1.49 -0.75
N ASN A 127 -1.75 2.25 -1.47
CA ASN A 127 -0.98 3.35 -0.89
C ASN A 127 -1.89 4.46 -0.35
N LEU A 128 -2.93 4.83 -1.09
CA LEU A 128 -3.88 5.86 -0.67
C LEU A 128 -4.72 5.40 0.53
N LEU A 129 -5.31 4.20 0.48
CA LEU A 129 -6.13 3.65 1.58
C LEU A 129 -5.30 3.40 2.84
N SER A 130 -4.06 2.88 2.71
CA SER A 130 -3.17 2.69 3.85
C SER A 130 -2.86 4.02 4.55
N ASN A 131 -2.62 5.09 3.78
CA ASN A 131 -2.43 6.42 4.33
C ASN A 131 -3.70 6.94 5.01
N ALA A 132 -4.86 6.78 4.40
CA ALA A 132 -6.14 7.17 4.98
C ALA A 132 -6.39 6.47 6.33
N VAL A 133 -6.22 5.14 6.39
CA VAL A 133 -6.34 4.36 7.64
C VAL A 133 -5.31 4.81 8.69
N LYS A 134 -4.09 5.09 8.26
CA LYS A 134 -3.00 5.50 9.12
C LYS A 134 -3.25 6.84 9.79
N PHE A 135 -3.69 7.85 9.02
CA PHE A 135 -3.81 9.23 9.47
C PHE A 135 -5.22 9.62 9.95
N THR A 136 -6.17 8.70 9.89
CA THR A 136 -7.51 8.88 10.47
C THR A 136 -7.60 8.16 11.82
N ALA A 137 -7.75 8.93 12.88
CA ALA A 137 -7.90 8.38 14.23
C ALA A 137 -9.37 8.02 14.54
N LYS A 138 -10.32 8.81 14.04
CA LYS A 138 -11.78 8.63 14.20
C LYS A 138 -12.49 9.20 12.98
N GLY A 139 -13.63 8.62 12.63
CA GLY A 139 -14.46 9.09 11.52
C GLY A 139 -14.57 8.09 10.38
N SER A 140 -14.35 8.55 9.14
CA SER A 140 -14.64 7.74 7.95
C SER A 140 -13.59 7.87 6.86
N ILE A 141 -13.57 6.85 6.02
CA ILE A 141 -12.80 6.81 4.77
C ILE A 141 -13.79 6.46 3.66
N ALA A 142 -13.76 7.21 2.57
CA ALA A 142 -14.56 6.94 1.38
C ALA A 142 -13.64 6.66 0.19
N LEU A 143 -13.91 5.56 -0.52
CA LEU A 143 -13.30 5.20 -1.79
C LEU A 143 -14.34 5.42 -2.88
N ASN A 144 -14.16 6.44 -3.71
CA ASN A 144 -15.08 6.78 -4.80
C ASN A 144 -14.41 6.51 -6.14
N ILE A 145 -15.05 5.71 -6.98
CA ILE A 145 -14.56 5.39 -8.32
C ILE A 145 -15.64 5.80 -9.33
N THR A 146 -15.29 6.76 -10.16
CA THR A 146 -16.19 7.30 -11.20
C THR A 146 -15.58 7.11 -12.58
N TYR A 147 -16.44 6.87 -13.55
CA TYR A 147 -16.06 6.75 -14.95
C TYR A 147 -16.66 7.91 -15.75
N HIS A 148 -15.81 8.65 -16.43
CA HIS A 148 -16.26 9.74 -17.28
C HIS A 148 -15.33 9.93 -18.47
N SER A 149 -15.90 10.05 -19.67
CA SER A 149 -15.17 10.37 -20.91
C SER A 149 -13.92 9.49 -21.14
N SER A 150 -14.07 8.17 -20.98
CA SER A 150 -13.00 7.17 -21.12
C SER A 150 -11.88 7.26 -20.07
N SER A 151 -12.14 7.96 -18.98
CA SER A 151 -11.21 8.08 -17.86
C SER A 151 -11.84 7.54 -16.57
N VAL A 152 -11.03 6.85 -15.76
CA VAL A 152 -11.42 6.41 -14.42
C VAL A 152 -10.81 7.37 -13.40
N ARG A 153 -11.64 7.96 -12.58
CA ARG A 153 -11.23 8.77 -11.43
C ARG A 153 -11.33 7.91 -10.17
N ILE A 154 -10.23 7.81 -9.45
CA ILE A 154 -10.16 7.14 -8.14
C ILE A 154 -9.92 8.22 -7.11
N GLU A 155 -10.80 8.31 -6.13
CA GLU A 155 -10.74 9.29 -5.07
C GLU A 155 -10.81 8.59 -3.71
N VAL A 156 -9.86 8.87 -2.85
CA VAL A 156 -9.84 8.42 -1.45
C VAL A 156 -10.00 9.66 -0.58
N VAL A 157 -11.09 9.72 0.16
CA VAL A 157 -11.41 10.83 1.07
C VAL A 157 -11.37 10.31 2.50
N ASP A 158 -10.60 10.96 3.34
CA ASP A 158 -10.52 10.66 4.77
C ASP A 158 -10.91 11.87 5.61
N THR A 159 -11.37 11.60 6.84
CA THR A 159 -11.71 12.61 7.83
C THR A 159 -10.58 12.81 8.87
N GLY A 160 -9.36 12.48 8.49
CA GLY A 160 -8.19 12.58 9.36
C GLY A 160 -7.77 14.01 9.66
N LYS A 161 -6.61 14.15 10.25
CA LYS A 161 -6.08 15.46 10.67
C LYS A 161 -5.77 16.43 9.53
N GLY A 162 -5.80 15.97 8.29
CA GLY A 162 -5.44 16.77 7.12
C GLY A 162 -3.97 17.18 7.08
N MET A 163 -3.65 18.08 6.15
CA MET A 163 -2.31 18.60 5.91
C MET A 163 -2.34 20.11 5.72
N ALA A 164 -1.29 20.81 6.18
CA ALA A 164 -1.15 22.22 5.90
C ALA A 164 -0.99 22.48 4.39
N PRO A 165 -1.50 23.59 3.86
CA PRO A 165 -1.40 23.91 2.44
C PRO A 165 0.02 23.83 1.87
N GLY A 166 1.03 24.29 2.62
CA GLY A 166 2.44 24.27 2.22
C GLY A 166 3.10 22.90 2.25
N ASP A 167 2.42 21.87 2.76
CA ASP A 167 2.95 20.52 2.83
C ASP A 167 2.44 19.61 1.68
N ARG A 168 1.43 20.07 0.93
CA ARG A 168 0.82 19.27 -0.14
C ARG A 168 1.78 18.90 -1.26
N GLU A 169 2.71 19.77 -1.61
CA GLU A 169 3.72 19.46 -2.62
C GLU A 169 4.83 18.55 -2.09
N LYS A 170 5.12 18.67 -0.78
CA LYS A 170 6.19 17.90 -0.13
C LYS A 170 5.85 16.42 0.02
N ILE A 171 4.57 16.06 0.15
CA ILE A 171 4.15 14.66 0.37
C ILE A 171 4.47 13.73 -0.82
N PHE A 172 4.68 14.27 -2.00
CA PHE A 172 5.09 13.53 -3.19
C PHE A 172 6.60 13.41 -3.34
N GLN A 173 7.37 14.14 -2.50
CA GLN A 173 8.82 14.05 -2.48
C GLN A 173 9.26 12.75 -1.81
N GLU A 174 10.29 12.15 -2.36
CA GLU A 174 10.89 10.90 -1.90
C GLU A 174 11.41 11.04 -0.46
N PHE A 175 11.19 10.00 0.34
CA PHE A 175 11.65 9.92 1.74
C PHE A 175 11.15 11.07 2.63
N THR A 176 10.13 11.81 2.16
CA THR A 176 9.58 12.93 2.92
C THR A 176 8.48 12.47 3.86
N ARG A 177 8.61 12.88 5.12
CA ARG A 177 7.62 12.66 6.18
C ARG A 177 7.29 14.00 6.83
N LEU A 178 6.00 14.30 6.91
CA LEU A 178 5.56 15.54 7.56
C LEU A 178 5.80 15.48 9.09
N PRO A 179 6.03 16.62 9.75
CA PRO A 179 6.29 16.67 11.18
C PRO A 179 5.25 15.96 12.06
N GLY A 180 4.01 15.88 11.64
CA GLY A 180 2.96 15.15 12.35
C GLY A 180 2.92 13.64 12.14
N ALA A 181 3.81 13.06 11.31
CA ALA A 181 3.88 11.64 11.02
C ALA A 181 4.99 10.92 11.82
N GLN A 182 5.59 11.58 12.81
CA GLN A 182 6.60 11.00 13.70
C GLN A 182 5.93 9.91 14.56
N GLY A 183 6.50 8.71 14.55
CA GLY A 183 5.94 7.54 15.25
C GLY A 183 5.06 6.63 14.37
N GLU A 184 4.62 7.10 13.22
CA GLU A 184 3.87 6.27 12.28
C GLU A 184 4.83 5.50 11.35
N GLU A 185 4.50 4.26 11.01
CA GLU A 185 5.34 3.42 10.14
C GLU A 185 5.40 3.93 8.69
N GLY A 186 6.56 3.81 8.03
CA GLY A 186 6.75 4.06 6.60
C GLY A 186 7.90 5.01 6.27
N PHE A 187 8.50 4.81 5.07
CA PHE A 187 9.69 5.56 4.60
C PHE A 187 9.38 6.82 3.79
N GLY A 188 8.11 7.18 3.61
CA GLY A 188 7.75 8.32 2.76
C GLY A 188 7.89 8.04 1.26
N LEU A 189 7.78 6.76 0.84
CA LEU A 189 7.83 6.37 -0.57
C LEU A 189 6.45 6.14 -1.19
N GLY A 190 5.41 5.86 -0.40
CA GLY A 190 4.11 5.46 -0.93
C GLY A 190 3.48 6.47 -1.88
N LEU A 191 3.45 7.76 -1.52
CA LEU A 191 2.87 8.80 -2.37
C LEU A 191 3.78 9.19 -3.54
N SER A 192 5.11 9.12 -3.40
CA SER A 192 6.02 9.30 -4.52
C SER A 192 5.89 8.19 -5.55
N ILE A 193 5.64 6.94 -5.12
CA ILE A 193 5.31 5.82 -6.01
C ILE A 193 3.97 6.09 -6.74
N VAL A 194 2.93 6.54 -6.02
CA VAL A 194 1.64 6.90 -6.64
C VAL A 194 1.82 7.99 -7.69
N HIS A 195 2.67 8.96 -7.45
CA HIS A 195 2.93 10.06 -8.39
C HIS A 195 3.67 9.62 -9.66
N LYS A 196 4.51 8.57 -9.54
CA LYS A 196 5.28 8.02 -10.68
C LYS A 196 4.52 6.97 -11.49
N LEU A 197 3.45 6.37 -10.94
CA LEU A 197 2.59 5.39 -11.60
C LEU A 197 1.51 6.07 -12.45
#